data_bb17cd6375ef14f3b914c4c4f83bcbec
#
_entry.id   bb17cd6375ef14f3b914c4c4f83bcbec
#
_cell.length_a   1.000
_cell.length_b   1.000
_cell.length_c   1.000
_cell.angle_alpha   90.00
_cell.angle_beta   90.00
_cell.angle_gamma   90.00
#
_symmetry.space_group_name_H-M   'P 1'
#
loop_
_entity.id
_entity.type
_entity.pdbx_description
1 polymer ?
#
loop_
_entity_poly.entity_id
_entity_poly.type
_entity_poly.pdbx_seq_one_letter_code
_entity_poly.pdbx_strand_id
1 'polypeptide(L)'
;MAPYNAFVRGANTFIMTSQERHEARFQRRKAKRLERKQARCNSLGPMNKVFSYRKMFFYGKKCCNGVRWKQSVQNFEGHLFSGTATRRRTVLEQTWKPKSCSHFTLRERGKIRPIDAPHITDRQIHKTLCNEVLIPLYSPSMIYDNGASQKGKGLHWQFKRIKQQLGWHYRRYGREGAVLLLDLKGFFPNASHALLYQRHRELILNPELQNLADTVIQYSPCPTPGRGMPLGVEPSQQEMVALPSKIDQWIKCQARVHCAGHYMDDYYAFFPTVDEAKLMGHEIVRRFEAAGIRVNKRKCKVIPLTKPFRFCKARFTLTETGKIKVNGSRDGVKRARRKLKLFHREFKEGKRSFFDIEQYMECQSAYYRNFNDHGRLLRLRRLYHAIFFGGAKCIGSSKTEPTLA
;
A
#
# COMPACT_ATOMS: atom_id res chain seq x y z
N MET A 1 68.52 31.02 43.32
CA MET A 1 68.21 30.75 41.90
C MET A 1 67.61 29.35 41.78
N ALA A 2 66.31 29.30 41.59
CA ALA A 2 65.56 28.01 41.41
C ALA A 2 65.30 27.82 39.91
N PRO A 3 65.39 26.58 39.36
CA PRO A 3 65.16 26.37 37.96
C PRO A 3 63.67 26.21 37.65
N TYR A 4 63.23 26.86 36.60
CA TYR A 4 61.90 26.88 36.03
C TYR A 4 61.57 25.52 35.41
N ASN A 5 60.67 24.75 36.01
CA ASN A 5 60.16 23.50 35.42
C ASN A 5 59.17 23.83 34.31
N ALA A 6 59.58 23.62 33.05
CA ALA A 6 58.70 23.67 31.90
C ALA A 6 57.78 22.40 31.85
N PHE A 7 56.48 22.61 32.11
CA PHE A 7 55.46 21.57 31.90
C PHE A 7 55.18 21.47 30.41
N VAL A 8 55.75 20.44 29.79
CA VAL A 8 55.36 20.03 28.41
C VAL A 8 54.06 19.28 28.50
N ARG A 9 52.93 19.94 28.24
CA ARG A 9 51.66 19.25 27.97
C ARG A 9 51.67 18.69 26.56
N GLY A 10 52.03 17.43 26.40
CA GLY A 10 51.83 16.67 25.17
C GLY A 10 50.37 16.29 25.00
N ALA A 11 49.59 17.22 24.44
CA ALA A 11 48.27 16.87 23.93
C ALA A 11 48.42 16.27 22.53
N ASN A 12 48.54 14.94 22.45
CA ASN A 12 48.34 14.22 21.20
C ASN A 12 46.88 14.36 20.77
N THR A 13 46.53 15.48 20.17
CA THR A 13 45.26 15.62 19.44
C THR A 13 45.35 14.78 18.20
N PHE A 14 44.84 13.55 18.27
CA PHE A 14 44.60 12.70 17.09
C PHE A 14 43.69 13.47 16.14
N ILE A 15 44.23 14.07 15.11
CA ILE A 15 43.48 14.75 14.06
C ILE A 15 42.96 13.66 13.13
N MET A 16 41.70 13.26 13.34
CA MET A 16 41.02 12.30 12.47
C MET A 16 41.00 12.78 11.02
N THR A 17 41.37 11.92 10.10
CA THR A 17 41.26 12.14 8.66
C THR A 17 39.80 12.39 8.24
N SER A 18 39.58 12.94 7.06
CA SER A 18 38.24 13.14 6.50
C SER A 18 37.47 11.81 6.40
N GLN A 19 38.16 10.73 6.04
CA GLN A 19 37.60 9.39 5.92
C GLN A 19 37.21 8.82 7.27
N GLU A 20 38.05 8.94 8.29
CA GLU A 20 37.72 8.50 9.66
C GLU A 20 36.54 9.28 10.25
N ARG A 21 36.45 10.59 10.00
CA ARG A 21 35.29 11.41 10.40
C ARG A 21 34.00 10.98 9.68
N HIS A 22 34.09 10.58 8.41
CA HIS A 22 32.95 10.07 7.65
C HIS A 22 32.49 8.74 8.23
N GLU A 23 33.42 7.82 8.48
CA GLU A 23 33.12 6.49 9.05
C GLU A 23 32.54 6.62 10.47
N ALA A 24 33.13 7.44 11.33
CA ALA A 24 32.60 7.71 12.67
C ALA A 24 31.19 8.30 12.64
N ARG A 25 30.87 9.17 11.67
CA ARG A 25 29.52 9.67 11.45
C ARG A 25 28.57 8.58 10.97
N PHE A 26 29.02 7.72 10.07
CA PHE A 26 28.24 6.58 9.59
C PHE A 26 27.90 5.63 10.74
N GLN A 27 28.89 5.22 11.55
CA GLN A 27 28.69 4.31 12.68
C GLN A 27 27.74 4.90 13.74
N ARG A 28 27.91 6.18 14.10
CA ARG A 28 26.99 6.88 15.01
C ARG A 28 25.54 6.89 14.48
N ARG A 29 25.35 7.14 13.19
CA ARG A 29 24.01 7.09 12.57
C ARG A 29 23.45 5.67 12.56
N LYS A 30 24.29 4.65 12.33
CA LYS A 30 23.89 3.25 12.37
C LYS A 30 23.46 2.84 13.78
N ALA A 31 24.25 3.16 14.81
CA ALA A 31 23.93 2.91 16.20
C ALA A 31 22.60 3.56 16.60
N LYS A 32 22.43 4.87 16.31
CA LYS A 32 21.18 5.60 16.60
C LYS A 32 19.96 5.02 15.89
N ARG A 33 20.12 4.45 14.69
CA ARG A 33 19.01 3.74 14.01
C ARG A 33 18.67 2.44 14.72
N LEU A 34 19.67 1.70 15.18
CA LEU A 34 19.48 0.45 15.93
C LEU A 34 18.77 0.72 17.26
N GLU A 35 19.23 1.70 18.03
CA GLU A 35 18.59 2.13 19.28
C GLU A 35 17.12 2.51 19.07
N ARG A 36 16.83 3.32 18.07
CA ARG A 36 15.44 3.69 17.74
C ARG A 36 14.59 2.49 17.33
N LYS A 37 15.16 1.50 16.66
CA LYS A 37 14.50 0.27 16.30
C LYS A 37 14.20 -0.56 17.56
N GLN A 38 15.19 -0.71 18.44
CA GLN A 38 15.05 -1.43 19.69
C GLN A 38 14.02 -0.76 20.61
N ALA A 39 14.07 0.56 20.75
CA ALA A 39 13.09 1.31 21.51
C ALA A 39 11.65 1.08 21.02
N ARG A 40 11.45 1.03 19.71
CA ARG A 40 10.13 0.71 19.12
C ARG A 40 9.68 -0.72 19.41
N CYS A 41 10.57 -1.70 19.28
CA CYS A 41 10.25 -3.09 19.65
C CYS A 41 9.90 -3.20 21.12
N ASN A 42 10.68 -2.57 21.99
CA ASN A 42 10.45 -2.57 23.44
C ASN A 42 9.15 -1.85 23.82
N SER A 43 8.77 -0.80 23.08
CA SER A 43 7.50 -0.06 23.33
C SER A 43 6.25 -0.89 23.06
N LEU A 44 6.32 -1.95 22.27
CA LEU A 44 5.21 -2.90 22.09
C LEU A 44 4.92 -3.64 23.40
N GLY A 45 5.95 -3.89 24.18
CA GLY A 45 5.90 -4.68 25.40
C GLY A 45 5.89 -6.20 25.14
N PRO A 46 5.68 -6.99 26.18
CA PRO A 46 5.65 -8.45 26.09
C PRO A 46 4.40 -8.93 25.34
N MET A 47 4.44 -10.17 24.87
CA MET A 47 3.38 -10.76 24.04
C MET A 47 2.00 -10.73 24.68
N ASN A 48 1.91 -10.93 26.00
CA ASN A 48 0.66 -10.87 26.76
C ASN A 48 0.02 -9.46 26.78
N LYS A 49 0.81 -8.38 26.66
CA LYS A 49 0.35 -7.00 26.52
C LYS A 49 -0.09 -6.70 25.08
N VAL A 50 0.65 -7.19 24.09
CA VAL A 50 0.34 -7.06 22.66
C VAL A 50 -0.97 -7.78 22.36
N PHE A 51 -1.08 -9.05 22.77
CA PHE A 51 -2.27 -9.89 22.65
C PHE A 51 -3.11 -9.88 23.93
N SER A 52 -3.31 -8.70 24.53
CA SER A 52 -4.23 -8.60 25.67
C SER A 52 -5.66 -8.95 25.26
N TYR A 53 -6.45 -9.52 26.17
CA TYR A 53 -7.84 -9.88 25.93
C TYR A 53 -8.63 -8.72 25.34
N ARG A 54 -8.52 -7.53 25.93
CA ARG A 54 -9.21 -6.30 25.49
C ARG A 54 -8.92 -5.94 24.04
N LYS A 55 -7.65 -6.00 23.62
CA LYS A 55 -7.24 -5.70 22.24
C LYS A 55 -7.79 -6.77 21.28
N MET A 56 -7.59 -8.04 21.58
CA MET A 56 -8.10 -9.13 20.74
C MET A 56 -9.62 -9.06 20.61
N PHE A 57 -10.36 -8.85 21.69
CA PHE A 57 -11.80 -8.69 21.66
C PHE A 57 -12.24 -7.52 20.77
N PHE A 58 -11.58 -6.36 20.90
CA PHE A 58 -11.84 -5.19 20.06
C PHE A 58 -11.62 -5.48 18.57
N TYR A 59 -10.51 -6.14 18.23
CA TYR A 59 -10.24 -6.51 16.84
C TYR A 59 -11.17 -7.61 16.34
N GLY A 60 -11.61 -8.51 17.20
CA GLY A 60 -12.65 -9.49 16.90
C GLY A 60 -13.95 -8.82 16.47
N LYS A 61 -14.46 -7.84 17.24
CA LYS A 61 -15.62 -7.04 16.84
C LYS A 61 -15.44 -6.36 15.49
N LYS A 62 -14.25 -5.82 15.24
CA LYS A 62 -13.94 -5.20 13.94
C LYS A 62 -13.94 -6.19 12.76
N CYS A 63 -13.64 -7.47 12.99
CA CYS A 63 -13.73 -8.50 11.96
C CYS A 63 -15.15 -8.77 11.50
N CYS A 64 -16.15 -8.48 12.32
CA CYS A 64 -17.57 -8.68 11.99
C CYS A 64 -18.16 -7.56 11.12
N ASN A 65 -17.48 -6.40 11.03
CA ASN A 65 -18.01 -5.24 10.32
C ASN A 65 -18.21 -5.51 8.82
N GLY A 66 -19.42 -5.17 8.32
CA GLY A 66 -19.79 -5.32 6.91
C GLY A 66 -20.08 -6.78 6.47
N VAL A 67 -20.01 -7.75 7.39
CA VAL A 67 -20.21 -9.19 7.08
C VAL A 67 -21.11 -9.94 8.10
N ARG A 68 -21.81 -9.20 8.98
CA ARG A 68 -22.68 -9.76 10.01
C ARG A 68 -23.86 -10.57 9.46
N TRP A 69 -24.18 -10.41 8.19
CA TRP A 69 -25.20 -11.21 7.50
C TRP A 69 -24.80 -12.69 7.28
N LYS A 70 -23.51 -13.03 7.46
CA LYS A 70 -23.00 -14.40 7.30
C LYS A 70 -23.18 -15.18 8.59
N GLN A 71 -23.76 -16.39 8.50
CA GLN A 71 -23.96 -17.27 9.66
C GLN A 71 -22.65 -17.56 10.43
N SER A 72 -21.54 -17.79 9.71
CA SER A 72 -20.23 -18.01 10.34
C SER A 72 -19.75 -16.83 11.17
N VAL A 73 -20.12 -15.60 10.79
CA VAL A 73 -19.78 -14.38 11.52
C VAL A 73 -20.69 -14.21 12.73
N GLN A 74 -21.97 -14.51 12.60
CA GLN A 74 -22.92 -14.48 13.73
C GLN A 74 -22.50 -15.49 14.81
N ASN A 75 -22.18 -16.72 14.42
CA ASN A 75 -21.65 -17.73 15.34
C ASN A 75 -20.34 -17.28 16.02
N PHE A 76 -19.43 -16.64 15.25
CA PHE A 76 -18.21 -16.09 15.83
C PHE A 76 -18.51 -14.96 16.81
N GLU A 77 -19.42 -14.05 16.49
CA GLU A 77 -19.78 -12.90 17.34
C GLU A 77 -20.49 -13.36 18.62
N GLY A 78 -21.37 -14.36 18.55
CA GLY A 78 -22.03 -14.97 19.72
C GLY A 78 -21.06 -15.63 20.69
N HIS A 79 -20.00 -16.25 20.21
CA HIS A 79 -18.95 -16.87 21.02
C HIS A 79 -17.68 -15.99 21.15
N LEU A 80 -17.78 -14.67 20.89
CA LEU A 80 -16.59 -13.82 20.83
C LEU A 80 -15.88 -13.73 22.18
N PHE A 81 -16.63 -13.69 23.28
CA PHE A 81 -16.08 -13.54 24.62
C PHE A 81 -15.22 -14.76 24.99
N SER A 82 -15.82 -15.94 25.12
CA SER A 82 -15.12 -17.18 25.48
C SER A 82 -14.06 -17.59 24.44
N GLY A 83 -14.41 -17.50 23.17
CA GLY A 83 -13.49 -17.81 22.06
C GLY A 83 -12.27 -16.90 21.99
N THR A 84 -12.35 -15.62 22.44
CA THR A 84 -11.18 -14.75 22.54
C THR A 84 -10.21 -15.23 23.61
N ALA A 85 -10.69 -15.70 24.76
CA ALA A 85 -9.85 -16.25 25.81
C ALA A 85 -9.08 -17.49 25.33
N THR A 86 -9.76 -18.41 24.66
CA THR A 86 -9.15 -19.62 24.09
C THR A 86 -8.08 -19.27 23.03
N ARG A 87 -8.42 -18.42 22.07
CA ARG A 87 -7.45 -18.00 21.02
C ARG A 87 -6.27 -17.25 21.61
N ARG A 88 -6.50 -16.40 22.61
CA ARG A 88 -5.41 -15.70 23.33
C ARG A 88 -4.45 -16.71 23.97
N ARG A 89 -4.98 -17.74 24.65
CA ARG A 89 -4.16 -18.78 25.26
C ARG A 89 -3.28 -19.48 24.24
N THR A 90 -3.82 -19.96 23.11
CA THR A 90 -3.02 -20.63 22.07
C THR A 90 -1.95 -19.72 21.46
N VAL A 91 -2.21 -18.42 21.34
CA VAL A 91 -1.23 -17.45 20.86
C VAL A 91 -0.10 -17.25 21.88
N LEU A 92 -0.42 -17.12 23.18
CA LEU A 92 0.61 -16.96 24.24
C LEU A 92 1.43 -18.22 24.45
N GLU A 93 0.84 -19.40 24.31
CA GLU A 93 1.52 -20.70 24.38
C GLU A 93 2.27 -21.05 23.10
N GLN A 94 2.26 -20.19 22.07
CA GLN A 94 2.88 -20.43 20.76
C GLN A 94 2.37 -21.70 20.05
N THR A 95 1.18 -22.18 20.40
CA THR A 95 0.56 -23.39 19.83
C THR A 95 -0.45 -23.10 18.73
N TRP A 96 -0.75 -21.82 18.49
CA TRP A 96 -1.70 -21.43 17.45
C TRP A 96 -1.18 -21.78 16.05
N LYS A 97 -2.08 -22.41 15.28
CA LYS A 97 -1.92 -22.67 13.84
C LYS A 97 -3.13 -22.15 13.10
N PRO A 98 -2.94 -21.46 11.95
CA PRO A 98 -4.08 -21.01 11.15
C PRO A 98 -4.92 -22.20 10.66
N LYS A 99 -6.22 -21.99 10.62
CA LYS A 99 -7.17 -22.92 9.97
C LYS A 99 -7.02 -22.81 8.45
N SER A 100 -7.51 -23.82 7.72
CA SER A 100 -7.57 -23.79 6.27
C SER A 100 -8.38 -22.56 5.78
N CYS A 101 -7.87 -21.91 4.74
CA CYS A 101 -8.56 -20.81 4.08
C CYS A 101 -9.71 -21.32 3.20
N SER A 102 -10.74 -20.49 3.05
CA SER A 102 -11.73 -20.68 1.99
C SER A 102 -11.17 -20.13 0.69
N HIS A 103 -11.07 -20.97 -0.33
CA HIS A 103 -10.54 -20.62 -1.63
C HIS A 103 -11.65 -20.26 -2.60
N PHE A 104 -11.54 -19.11 -3.28
CA PHE A 104 -12.44 -18.74 -4.36
C PHE A 104 -11.74 -17.85 -5.38
N THR A 105 -12.34 -17.77 -6.55
CA THR A 105 -11.79 -16.99 -7.67
C THR A 105 -12.55 -15.69 -7.85
N LEU A 106 -11.86 -14.55 -7.77
CA LEU A 106 -12.40 -13.25 -8.10
C LEU A 106 -12.05 -12.86 -9.54
N ARG A 107 -13.08 -12.63 -10.37
CA ARG A 107 -12.91 -12.06 -11.70
C ARG A 107 -13.01 -10.53 -11.65
N GLU A 108 -11.89 -9.86 -11.78
CA GLU A 108 -11.85 -8.39 -11.79
C GLU A 108 -11.27 -7.87 -13.10
N ARG A 109 -12.12 -7.23 -13.92
CA ARG A 109 -11.69 -6.55 -15.17
C ARG A 109 -10.91 -7.46 -16.13
N GLY A 110 -11.38 -8.68 -16.30
CA GLY A 110 -10.76 -9.69 -17.17
C GLY A 110 -9.54 -10.40 -16.56
N LYS A 111 -9.15 -10.06 -15.33
CA LYS A 111 -8.15 -10.81 -14.57
C LYS A 111 -8.82 -11.75 -13.59
N ILE A 112 -8.34 -12.98 -13.57
CA ILE A 112 -8.71 -13.99 -12.60
C ILE A 112 -7.71 -13.91 -11.46
N ARG A 113 -8.22 -13.80 -10.23
CA ARG A 113 -7.40 -13.74 -9.02
C ARG A 113 -7.85 -14.82 -8.05
N PRO A 114 -7.01 -15.78 -7.68
CA PRO A 114 -7.30 -16.66 -6.56
C PRO A 114 -7.28 -15.84 -5.27
N ILE A 115 -8.25 -16.03 -4.43
CA ILE A 115 -8.39 -15.38 -3.13
C ILE A 115 -8.45 -16.45 -2.06
N ASP A 116 -7.62 -16.28 -1.05
CA ASP A 116 -7.56 -17.15 0.12
C ASP A 116 -8.12 -16.37 1.31
N ALA A 117 -9.37 -16.66 1.65
CA ALA A 117 -10.05 -16.01 2.77
C ALA A 117 -9.80 -16.80 4.07
N PRO A 118 -9.06 -16.24 5.04
CA PRO A 118 -8.81 -16.92 6.31
C PRO A 118 -10.12 -17.04 7.11
N HIS A 119 -10.20 -18.10 7.92
CA HIS A 119 -11.30 -18.27 8.84
C HIS A 119 -11.44 -17.05 9.77
N ILE A 120 -12.67 -16.70 10.18
CA ILE A 120 -12.91 -15.47 10.94
C ILE A 120 -12.17 -15.47 12.30
N THR A 121 -11.97 -16.62 12.91
CA THR A 121 -11.16 -16.77 14.14
C THR A 121 -9.72 -16.36 13.94
N ASP A 122 -9.11 -16.71 12.81
CA ASP A 122 -7.74 -16.37 12.47
C ASP A 122 -7.62 -14.90 12.06
N ARG A 123 -8.66 -14.36 11.41
CA ARG A 123 -8.73 -12.92 11.11
C ARG A 123 -8.62 -12.04 12.36
N GLN A 124 -9.12 -12.51 13.52
CA GLN A 124 -8.95 -11.80 14.79
C GLN A 124 -7.47 -11.72 15.19
N ILE A 125 -6.74 -12.84 15.09
CA ILE A 125 -5.31 -12.89 15.42
C ILE A 125 -4.51 -12.08 14.39
N HIS A 126 -4.77 -12.28 13.09
CA HIS A 126 -4.15 -11.52 12.01
C HIS A 126 -4.33 -10.02 12.19
N LYS A 127 -5.55 -9.57 12.52
CA LYS A 127 -5.83 -8.15 12.71
C LYS A 127 -5.12 -7.59 13.95
N THR A 128 -5.01 -8.36 15.01
CA THR A 128 -4.24 -7.99 16.20
C THR A 128 -2.75 -7.89 15.86
N LEU A 129 -2.17 -8.91 15.20
CA LEU A 129 -0.78 -8.93 14.76
C LEU A 129 -0.47 -7.74 13.83
N CYS A 130 -1.33 -7.46 12.85
CA CYS A 130 -1.12 -6.34 11.94
C CYS A 130 -1.09 -4.99 12.66
N ASN A 131 -2.08 -4.72 13.52
CA ASN A 131 -2.24 -3.40 14.11
C ASN A 131 -1.30 -3.15 15.30
N GLU A 132 -0.98 -4.18 16.06
CA GLU A 132 -0.15 -4.06 17.27
C GLU A 132 1.34 -4.34 17.01
N VAL A 133 1.69 -5.03 15.92
CA VAL A 133 3.09 -5.43 15.64
C VAL A 133 3.55 -4.97 14.27
N LEU A 134 2.96 -5.48 13.17
CA LEU A 134 3.51 -5.27 11.83
C LEU A 134 3.46 -3.80 11.42
N ILE A 135 2.33 -3.13 11.56
CA ILE A 135 2.19 -1.72 11.19
C ILE A 135 3.14 -0.82 12.01
N PRO A 136 3.20 -0.88 13.35
CA PRO A 136 4.13 -0.08 14.14
C PRO A 136 5.60 -0.30 13.79
N LEU A 137 6.00 -1.54 13.49
CA LEU A 137 7.40 -1.86 13.21
C LEU A 137 7.80 -1.62 11.75
N TYR A 138 6.89 -1.81 10.80
CA TYR A 138 7.16 -1.71 9.36
C TYR A 138 7.00 -0.29 8.82
N SER A 139 6.00 0.48 9.29
CA SER A 139 5.72 1.82 8.77
C SER A 139 6.94 2.75 8.79
N PRO A 140 7.80 2.77 9.83
CA PRO A 140 8.98 3.61 9.84
C PRO A 140 10.08 3.21 8.84
N SER A 141 10.01 1.99 8.29
CA SER A 141 10.94 1.52 7.24
C SER A 141 10.48 1.93 5.84
N MET A 142 9.22 2.29 5.67
CA MET A 142 8.65 2.66 4.38
C MET A 142 8.94 4.12 4.04
N ILE A 143 9.07 4.41 2.74
CA ILE A 143 9.16 5.80 2.28
C ILE A 143 7.82 6.52 2.41
N TYR A 144 7.86 7.85 2.56
CA TYR A 144 6.63 8.65 2.64
C TYR A 144 5.74 8.46 1.40
N ASP A 145 6.33 8.35 0.22
CA ASP A 145 5.64 8.23 -1.07
C ASP A 145 5.17 6.81 -1.43
N ASN A 146 5.14 5.89 -0.46
CA ASN A 146 4.39 4.64 -0.55
C ASN A 146 2.95 4.89 -0.08
N GLY A 147 1.98 4.79 -1.00
CA GLY A 147 0.57 5.14 -0.74
C GLY A 147 -0.33 3.96 -0.41
N ALA A 148 0.18 2.73 -0.42
CA ALA A 148 -0.63 1.53 -0.25
C ALA A 148 -0.74 1.10 1.22
N SER A 149 -1.91 0.61 1.63
CA SER A 149 -2.16 -0.06 2.92
C SER A 149 -1.66 0.66 4.17
N GLN A 150 -1.62 1.99 4.14
CA GLN A 150 -1.23 2.83 5.26
C GLN A 150 -2.39 3.74 5.69
N LYS A 151 -2.54 3.95 6.99
CA LYS A 151 -3.58 4.84 7.54
C LYS A 151 -3.41 6.27 7.00
N GLY A 152 -4.51 6.88 6.57
CA GLY A 152 -4.52 8.23 5.99
C GLY A 152 -3.99 8.31 4.56
N LYS A 153 -3.55 7.18 3.98
CA LYS A 153 -3.12 7.09 2.59
C LYS A 153 -4.07 6.22 1.78
N GLY A 154 -3.85 6.13 0.50
CA GLY A 154 -4.65 5.36 -0.45
C GLY A 154 -4.43 5.87 -1.86
N LEU A 155 -5.17 5.37 -2.81
CA LEU A 155 -4.97 5.68 -4.23
C LEU A 155 -5.14 7.17 -4.55
N HIS A 156 -6.12 7.85 -3.95
CA HIS A 156 -6.33 9.28 -4.13
C HIS A 156 -5.21 10.13 -3.53
N TRP A 157 -4.71 9.73 -2.37
CA TRP A 157 -3.54 10.33 -1.76
C TRP A 157 -2.32 10.19 -2.69
N GLN A 158 -2.09 9.00 -3.25
CA GLN A 158 -1.01 8.76 -4.20
C GLN A 158 -1.12 9.65 -5.45
N PHE A 159 -2.32 9.83 -5.98
CA PHE A 159 -2.53 10.74 -7.11
C PHE A 159 -2.24 12.21 -6.75
N LYS A 160 -2.59 12.66 -5.54
CA LYS A 160 -2.21 13.99 -5.05
C LYS A 160 -0.68 14.12 -4.97
N ARG A 161 0.00 13.09 -4.46
CA ARG A 161 1.49 13.07 -4.40
C ARG A 161 2.12 13.13 -5.76
N ILE A 162 1.67 12.35 -6.72
CA ILE A 162 2.14 12.41 -8.11
C ILE A 162 1.96 13.82 -8.69
N LYS A 163 0.79 14.44 -8.48
CA LYS A 163 0.57 15.82 -8.93
C LYS A 163 1.54 16.81 -8.29
N GLN A 164 1.78 16.71 -7.00
CA GLN A 164 2.73 17.58 -6.29
C GLN A 164 4.16 17.40 -6.83
N GLN A 165 4.62 16.16 -6.97
CA GLN A 165 5.96 15.84 -7.47
C GLN A 165 6.14 16.25 -8.93
N LEU A 166 5.13 16.04 -9.76
CA LEU A 166 5.14 16.49 -11.15
C LEU A 166 5.15 18.03 -11.25
N GLY A 167 4.44 18.71 -10.33
CA GLY A 167 4.51 20.18 -10.22
C GLY A 167 5.87 20.67 -9.76
N TRP A 168 6.55 19.99 -8.83
CA TRP A 168 7.94 20.32 -8.44
C TRP A 168 8.90 20.09 -9.60
N HIS A 169 8.74 19.00 -10.33
CA HIS A 169 9.52 18.70 -11.52
C HIS A 169 9.35 19.81 -12.57
N TYR A 170 8.10 20.20 -12.87
CA TYR A 170 7.79 21.23 -13.84
C TYR A 170 8.42 22.59 -13.50
N ARG A 171 8.37 23.02 -12.24
CA ARG A 171 9.00 24.28 -11.80
C ARG A 171 10.51 24.30 -11.99
N ARG A 172 11.16 23.15 -11.98
CA ARG A 172 12.61 23.04 -12.09
C ARG A 172 13.09 22.76 -13.51
N TYR A 173 12.34 21.98 -14.27
CA TYR A 173 12.75 21.42 -15.56
C TYR A 173 11.72 21.66 -16.69
N GLY A 174 10.65 22.38 -16.42
CA GLY A 174 9.58 22.55 -17.40
C GLY A 174 8.89 21.22 -17.76
N ARG A 175 8.61 21.03 -19.04
CA ARG A 175 8.05 19.78 -19.61
C ARG A 175 9.11 18.79 -20.05
N GLU A 176 10.36 19.14 -19.92
CA GLU A 176 11.45 18.23 -20.23
C GLU A 176 11.53 17.09 -19.22
N GLY A 177 12.24 16.03 -19.60
CA GLY A 177 12.40 14.87 -18.80
C GLY A 177 11.41 13.77 -19.09
N ALA A 178 11.42 12.77 -18.22
CA ALA A 178 10.61 11.56 -18.39
C ALA A 178 10.09 11.01 -17.06
N VAL A 179 9.01 10.24 -17.14
CA VAL A 179 8.57 9.35 -16.09
C VAL A 179 9.00 7.91 -16.41
N LEU A 180 9.69 7.29 -15.45
CA LEU A 180 9.89 5.85 -15.39
C LEU A 180 8.68 5.22 -14.71
N LEU A 181 8.07 4.23 -15.34
CA LEU A 181 7.03 3.39 -14.77
C LEU A 181 7.54 1.96 -14.69
N LEU A 182 7.38 1.32 -13.53
CA LEU A 182 7.75 -0.07 -13.26
C LEU A 182 6.57 -0.83 -12.66
N ASP A 183 6.48 -2.13 -12.93
CA ASP A 183 5.49 -3.07 -12.37
C ASP A 183 6.24 -4.31 -11.87
N LEU A 184 6.00 -4.72 -10.64
CA LEU A 184 6.61 -5.92 -10.10
C LEU A 184 5.82 -7.15 -10.57
N LYS A 185 6.52 -8.12 -11.15
CA LYS A 185 5.90 -9.29 -11.79
C LYS A 185 5.39 -10.29 -10.77
N GLY A 186 4.06 -10.46 -10.73
CA GLY A 186 3.44 -11.43 -9.82
C GLY A 186 3.88 -11.18 -8.38
N PHE A 187 3.74 -9.95 -7.90
CA PHE A 187 4.34 -9.48 -6.66
C PHE A 187 3.99 -10.39 -5.47
N PHE A 188 2.70 -10.68 -5.26
CA PHE A 188 2.25 -11.62 -4.23
C PHE A 188 2.63 -13.09 -4.54
N PRO A 189 2.29 -13.66 -5.71
CA PRO A 189 2.62 -15.06 -6.01
C PRO A 189 4.12 -15.39 -6.04
N ASN A 190 4.98 -14.41 -6.26
CA ASN A 190 6.43 -14.62 -6.34
C ASN A 190 7.19 -14.16 -5.07
N ALA A 191 6.50 -13.73 -4.03
CA ALA A 191 7.13 -13.31 -2.78
C ALA A 191 8.00 -14.44 -2.21
N SER A 192 9.27 -14.18 -1.96
CA SER A 192 10.18 -15.16 -1.35
C SER A 192 9.95 -15.23 0.16
N HIS A 193 9.63 -16.39 0.70
CA HIS A 193 9.49 -16.59 2.13
C HIS A 193 10.82 -16.33 2.86
N ALA A 194 11.95 -16.73 2.29
CA ALA A 194 13.27 -16.44 2.87
C ALA A 194 13.51 -14.94 3.06
N LEU A 195 13.10 -14.13 2.07
CA LEU A 195 13.19 -12.67 2.16
C LEU A 195 12.25 -12.09 3.22
N LEU A 196 11.03 -12.62 3.35
CA LEU A 196 10.08 -12.22 4.39
C LEU A 196 10.60 -12.60 5.78
N TYR A 197 11.07 -13.82 6.00
CA TYR A 197 11.71 -14.23 7.27
C TYR A 197 12.92 -13.36 7.60
N GLN A 198 13.74 -13.01 6.62
CA GLN A 198 14.83 -12.06 6.83
C GLN A 198 14.30 -10.70 7.31
N ARG A 199 13.20 -10.20 6.73
CA ARG A 199 12.58 -8.95 7.17
C ARG A 199 12.02 -9.04 8.58
N HIS A 200 11.44 -10.17 8.98
CA HIS A 200 11.02 -10.42 10.36
C HIS A 200 12.19 -10.30 11.33
N ARG A 201 13.29 -11.03 11.08
CA ARG A 201 14.52 -10.95 11.89
C ARG A 201 15.07 -9.53 11.99
N GLU A 202 14.95 -8.75 10.93
CA GLU A 202 15.43 -7.37 10.92
C GLU A 202 14.51 -6.40 11.68
N LEU A 203 13.22 -6.61 11.72
CA LEU A 203 12.25 -5.63 12.20
C LEU A 203 11.56 -6.03 13.50
N ILE A 204 11.35 -7.32 13.73
CA ILE A 204 10.66 -7.85 14.91
C ILE A 204 11.71 -8.47 15.83
N LEU A 205 12.18 -7.72 16.84
CA LEU A 205 13.26 -8.16 17.72
C LEU A 205 12.78 -9.07 18.87
N ASN A 206 11.46 -9.08 19.16
CA ASN A 206 10.88 -9.99 20.14
C ASN A 206 10.69 -11.38 19.51
N PRO A 207 11.33 -12.45 20.04
CA PRO A 207 11.28 -13.78 19.40
C PRO A 207 9.89 -14.38 19.34
N GLU A 208 9.04 -14.18 20.35
CA GLU A 208 7.67 -14.73 20.39
C GLU A 208 6.80 -14.08 19.31
N LEU A 209 6.91 -12.75 19.14
CA LEU A 209 6.19 -12.03 18.11
C LEU A 209 6.71 -12.36 16.70
N GLN A 210 8.02 -12.56 16.57
CA GLN A 210 8.64 -13.01 15.33
C GLN A 210 8.15 -14.41 14.94
N ASN A 211 8.15 -15.37 15.89
CA ASN A 211 7.65 -16.73 15.65
C ASN A 211 6.17 -16.72 15.21
N LEU A 212 5.33 -15.89 15.82
CA LEU A 212 3.92 -15.75 15.41
C LEU A 212 3.80 -15.20 13.98
N ALA A 213 4.61 -14.20 13.61
CA ALA A 213 4.62 -13.66 12.25
C ALA A 213 5.14 -14.69 11.23
N ASP A 214 6.19 -15.45 11.59
CA ASP A 214 6.73 -16.54 10.78
C ASP A 214 5.70 -17.67 10.58
N THR A 215 4.92 -17.98 11.61
CA THR A 215 3.82 -18.95 11.54
C THR A 215 2.77 -18.56 10.48
N VAL A 216 2.45 -17.27 10.36
CA VAL A 216 1.52 -16.80 9.30
C VAL A 216 2.07 -17.09 7.91
N ILE A 217 3.37 -16.91 7.68
CA ILE A 217 4.01 -17.20 6.39
C ILE A 217 4.09 -18.71 6.16
N GLN A 218 4.50 -19.46 7.15
CA GLN A 218 4.68 -20.92 7.09
C GLN A 218 3.39 -21.64 6.68
N TYR A 219 2.26 -21.22 7.23
CA TYR A 219 0.95 -21.81 6.96
C TYR A 219 0.16 -21.09 5.85
N SER A 220 0.78 -20.13 5.16
CA SER A 220 0.16 -19.47 4.02
C SER A 220 -0.02 -20.45 2.87
N PRO A 221 -1.22 -20.51 2.27
CA PRO A 221 -1.42 -21.31 1.07
C PRO A 221 -0.58 -20.75 -0.08
N CYS A 222 0.36 -21.53 -0.57
CA CYS A 222 1.21 -21.14 -1.68
C CYS A 222 1.38 -22.29 -2.67
N PRO A 223 1.16 -22.03 -3.99
CA PRO A 223 1.29 -23.06 -5.03
C PRO A 223 2.72 -23.56 -5.21
N THR A 224 3.70 -22.73 -4.84
CA THR A 224 5.13 -23.04 -4.99
C THR A 224 5.78 -23.04 -3.62
N PRO A 225 6.46 -24.12 -3.19
CA PRO A 225 7.14 -24.18 -1.91
C PRO A 225 8.10 -22.99 -1.71
N GLY A 226 8.04 -22.35 -0.55
CA GLY A 226 8.89 -21.23 -0.17
C GLY A 226 8.63 -19.93 -0.95
N ARG A 227 7.56 -19.86 -1.73
CA ARG A 227 7.17 -18.67 -2.50
C ARG A 227 5.67 -18.46 -2.52
N GLY A 228 5.30 -17.19 -2.44
CA GLY A 228 3.92 -16.76 -2.58
C GLY A 228 3.32 -16.30 -1.27
N MET A 229 2.54 -15.22 -1.36
CA MET A 229 1.71 -14.72 -0.27
C MET A 229 0.26 -14.68 -0.72
N PRO A 230 -0.69 -15.15 0.09
CA PRO A 230 -2.08 -15.25 -0.29
C PRO A 230 -2.73 -13.86 -0.41
N LEU A 231 -3.60 -13.71 -1.41
CA LEU A 231 -4.47 -12.55 -1.53
C LEU A 231 -5.71 -12.76 -0.67
N GLY A 232 -6.00 -11.81 0.22
CA GLY A 232 -7.14 -11.86 1.14
C GLY A 232 -6.76 -11.99 2.61
N VAL A 233 -5.49 -12.23 2.90
CA VAL A 233 -4.91 -12.29 4.24
C VAL A 233 -4.29 -10.93 4.60
N GLU A 234 -4.73 -10.32 5.72
CA GLU A 234 -4.30 -8.96 6.11
C GLU A 234 -2.78 -8.88 6.38
N PRO A 235 -2.13 -9.81 7.11
CA PRO A 235 -0.68 -9.83 7.25
C PRO A 235 0.06 -9.85 5.93
N SER A 236 -0.35 -10.68 4.97
CA SER A 236 0.28 -10.74 3.64
C SER A 236 0.33 -9.35 2.98
N GLN A 237 -0.71 -8.55 3.15
CA GLN A 237 -0.75 -7.21 2.60
C GLN A 237 0.24 -6.25 3.29
N GLN A 238 0.39 -6.34 4.62
CA GLN A 238 1.35 -5.54 5.37
C GLN A 238 2.79 -5.94 5.07
N GLU A 239 3.06 -7.23 4.96
CA GLU A 239 4.34 -7.78 4.55
C GLU A 239 4.76 -7.26 3.17
N MET A 240 3.87 -7.42 2.20
CA MET A 240 4.16 -7.08 0.81
C MET A 240 4.36 -5.59 0.60
N VAL A 241 3.60 -4.72 1.27
CA VAL A 241 3.77 -3.26 1.13
C VAL A 241 5.10 -2.78 1.71
N ALA A 242 5.64 -3.48 2.71
CA ALA A 242 6.89 -3.15 3.36
C ALA A 242 8.12 -3.83 2.71
N LEU A 243 7.91 -4.91 1.95
CA LEU A 243 8.98 -5.75 1.39
C LEU A 243 10.03 -4.94 0.59
N PRO A 244 9.65 -4.01 -0.30
CA PRO A 244 10.60 -3.28 -1.13
C PRO A 244 11.30 -2.11 -0.41
N SER A 245 11.01 -1.84 0.87
CA SER A 245 11.43 -0.61 1.55
C SER A 245 12.93 -0.31 1.55
N LYS A 246 13.81 -1.33 1.47
CA LYS A 246 15.27 -1.12 1.34
C LYS A 246 15.62 -0.49 -0.02
N ILE A 247 14.97 -0.95 -1.08
CA ILE A 247 15.18 -0.42 -2.44
C ILE A 247 14.55 0.97 -2.55
N ASP A 248 13.36 1.17 -1.97
CA ASP A 248 12.70 2.48 -1.90
C ASP A 248 13.59 3.53 -1.23
N GLN A 249 14.19 3.17 -0.10
CA GLN A 249 15.12 4.06 0.61
C GLN A 249 16.38 4.33 -0.21
N TRP A 250 16.90 3.32 -0.92
CA TRP A 250 18.02 3.52 -1.83
C TRP A 250 17.65 4.51 -2.94
N ILE A 251 16.50 4.35 -3.59
CA ILE A 251 16.00 5.25 -4.63
C ILE A 251 15.95 6.70 -4.10
N LYS A 252 15.37 6.89 -2.90
CA LYS A 252 15.17 8.22 -2.30
C LYS A 252 16.46 8.86 -1.77
N CYS A 253 17.27 8.08 -1.05
CA CYS A 253 18.37 8.62 -0.23
C CYS A 253 19.72 8.52 -0.91
N GLN A 254 20.02 7.42 -1.61
CA GLN A 254 21.32 7.20 -2.25
C GLN A 254 21.30 7.64 -3.72
N ALA A 255 20.34 7.16 -4.49
CA ALA A 255 20.15 7.59 -5.88
C ALA A 255 19.55 9.00 -6.00
N ARG A 256 19.10 9.60 -4.88
CA ARG A 256 18.55 10.97 -4.78
C ARG A 256 17.38 11.25 -5.73
N VAL A 257 16.61 10.22 -6.09
CA VAL A 257 15.40 10.35 -6.92
C VAL A 257 14.24 10.81 -6.02
N HIS A 258 14.19 12.11 -5.73
CA HIS A 258 13.23 12.68 -4.77
C HIS A 258 11.77 12.55 -5.26
N CYS A 259 11.55 12.69 -6.56
CA CYS A 259 10.23 12.61 -7.19
C CYS A 259 9.92 11.17 -7.64
N ALA A 260 9.87 10.24 -6.70
CA ALA A 260 9.53 8.83 -6.93
C ALA A 260 8.58 8.32 -5.86
N GLY A 261 7.88 7.22 -6.13
CA GLY A 261 7.01 6.55 -5.17
C GLY A 261 6.34 5.34 -5.80
N HIS A 262 5.52 4.65 -5.00
CA HIS A 262 4.81 3.47 -5.49
C HIS A 262 3.47 3.25 -4.79
N TYR A 263 2.64 2.44 -5.41
CA TYR A 263 1.40 1.91 -4.86
C TYR A 263 1.37 0.39 -5.08
N MET A 264 1.66 -0.40 -4.05
CA MET A 264 1.93 -1.84 -4.13
C MET A 264 3.04 -2.15 -5.13
N ASP A 265 2.69 -2.85 -6.22
CA ASP A 265 3.56 -3.29 -7.30
C ASP A 265 3.81 -2.24 -8.40
N ASP A 266 3.01 -1.17 -8.43
CA ASP A 266 3.14 -0.08 -9.41
C ASP A 266 4.09 1.01 -8.91
N TYR A 267 5.21 1.26 -9.61
CA TYR A 267 6.23 2.29 -9.32
C TYR A 267 6.21 3.42 -10.34
N TYR A 268 6.58 4.62 -9.89
CA TYR A 268 6.87 5.76 -10.76
C TYR A 268 8.08 6.54 -10.23
N ALA A 269 8.84 7.16 -11.15
CA ALA A 269 9.90 8.10 -10.82
C ALA A 269 10.06 9.13 -11.95
N PHE A 270 10.26 10.40 -11.60
CA PHE A 270 10.48 11.49 -12.56
C PHE A 270 11.95 11.82 -12.65
N PHE A 271 12.44 12.04 -13.86
CA PHE A 271 13.85 12.35 -14.17
C PHE A 271 13.95 13.55 -15.09
N PRO A 272 15.03 14.38 -14.96
CA PRO A 272 15.25 15.56 -15.80
C PRO A 272 15.36 15.23 -17.29
N THR A 273 15.92 14.06 -17.63
CA THR A 273 16.11 13.63 -19.03
C THR A 273 15.58 12.20 -19.26
N VAL A 274 15.35 11.87 -20.52
CA VAL A 274 14.96 10.51 -20.93
C VAL A 274 16.10 9.52 -20.69
N ASP A 275 17.34 9.93 -20.90
CA ASP A 275 18.49 9.05 -20.76
C ASP A 275 18.84 8.75 -19.29
N GLU A 276 18.73 9.74 -18.41
CA GLU A 276 18.79 9.49 -16.97
C GLU A 276 17.69 8.50 -16.51
N ALA A 277 16.47 8.66 -17.04
CA ALA A 277 15.38 7.75 -16.72
C ALA A 277 15.64 6.31 -17.18
N LYS A 278 16.26 6.12 -18.35
CA LYS A 278 16.66 4.81 -18.85
C LYS A 278 17.79 4.21 -18.00
N LEU A 279 18.86 4.97 -17.78
CA LEU A 279 20.03 4.52 -17.01
C LEU A 279 19.62 4.13 -15.59
N MET A 280 18.89 4.98 -14.90
CA MET A 280 18.41 4.74 -13.54
C MET A 280 17.37 3.60 -13.53
N GLY A 281 16.55 3.48 -14.57
CA GLY A 281 15.61 2.39 -14.74
C GLY A 281 16.29 1.03 -14.76
N HIS A 282 17.40 0.88 -15.48
CA HIS A 282 18.20 -0.35 -15.49
C HIS A 282 18.78 -0.67 -14.11
N GLU A 283 19.32 0.33 -13.41
CA GLU A 283 19.89 0.13 -12.07
C GLU A 283 18.81 -0.23 -11.03
N ILE A 284 17.64 0.39 -11.09
CA ILE A 284 16.51 0.04 -10.20
C ILE A 284 16.07 -1.40 -10.45
N VAL A 285 15.92 -1.81 -11.73
CA VAL A 285 15.56 -3.19 -12.11
C VAL A 285 16.60 -4.17 -11.58
N ARG A 286 17.89 -3.90 -11.81
CA ARG A 286 18.99 -4.74 -11.31
C ARG A 286 18.93 -4.96 -9.80
N ARG A 287 18.62 -3.89 -9.04
CA ARG A 287 18.52 -3.98 -7.57
C ARG A 287 17.30 -4.77 -7.10
N PHE A 288 16.16 -4.62 -7.78
CA PHE A 288 15.00 -5.45 -7.49
C PHE A 288 15.28 -6.92 -7.74
N GLU A 289 15.87 -7.27 -8.88
CA GLU A 289 16.21 -8.63 -9.25
C GLU A 289 17.27 -9.22 -8.30
N ALA A 290 18.30 -8.46 -7.95
CA ALA A 290 19.30 -8.86 -6.95
C ALA A 290 18.71 -9.09 -5.55
N ALA A 291 17.63 -8.37 -5.20
CA ALA A 291 16.90 -8.60 -3.96
C ALA A 291 15.86 -9.75 -4.08
N GLY A 292 15.81 -10.48 -5.18
CA GLY A 292 14.85 -11.57 -5.41
C GLY A 292 13.43 -11.13 -5.75
N ILE A 293 13.21 -9.85 -6.03
CA ILE A 293 11.92 -9.27 -6.43
C ILE A 293 11.88 -9.13 -7.96
N ARG A 294 11.00 -9.89 -8.60
CA ARG A 294 10.92 -9.92 -10.07
C ARG A 294 10.27 -8.67 -10.64
N VAL A 295 10.87 -8.06 -11.66
CA VAL A 295 10.31 -6.92 -12.39
C VAL A 295 9.64 -7.38 -13.69
N ASN A 296 8.52 -6.78 -14.04
CA ASN A 296 7.84 -7.00 -15.32
C ASN A 296 8.47 -6.13 -16.41
N LYS A 297 9.53 -6.63 -17.03
CA LYS A 297 10.30 -5.89 -18.07
C LYS A 297 9.41 -5.36 -19.21
N ARG A 298 8.31 -6.08 -19.58
CA ARG A 298 7.37 -5.64 -20.64
C ARG A 298 6.56 -4.40 -20.22
N LYS A 299 6.40 -4.15 -18.94
CA LYS A 299 5.69 -2.98 -18.39
C LYS A 299 6.64 -1.90 -17.87
N CYS A 300 7.94 -2.13 -17.86
CA CYS A 300 8.93 -1.10 -17.59
C CYS A 300 8.95 -0.13 -18.77
N LYS A 301 8.60 1.13 -18.52
CA LYS A 301 8.46 2.15 -19.57
C LYS A 301 9.03 3.48 -19.12
N VAL A 302 9.82 4.08 -20.00
CA VAL A 302 10.22 5.47 -19.91
C VAL A 302 9.35 6.28 -20.87
N ILE A 303 8.62 7.26 -20.36
CA ILE A 303 7.68 8.07 -21.15
C ILE A 303 8.07 9.53 -20.99
N PRO A 304 8.38 10.27 -22.09
CA PRO A 304 8.62 11.71 -22.02
C PRO A 304 7.43 12.45 -21.42
N LEU A 305 7.66 13.46 -20.59
CA LEU A 305 6.60 14.21 -19.90
C LEU A 305 5.76 15.09 -20.85
N THR A 306 6.21 15.29 -22.09
CA THR A 306 5.43 15.88 -23.18
C THR A 306 4.25 14.97 -23.58
N LYS A 307 4.33 13.67 -23.28
CA LYS A 307 3.27 12.67 -23.53
C LYS A 307 2.53 12.31 -22.27
N PRO A 308 1.22 12.00 -22.34
CA PRO A 308 0.47 11.52 -21.19
C PRO A 308 0.93 10.13 -20.76
N PHE A 309 1.01 9.89 -19.45
CA PHE A 309 1.30 8.59 -18.87
C PHE A 309 0.14 8.06 -18.01
N ARG A 310 0.17 6.76 -17.67
CA ARG A 310 -0.84 6.12 -16.83
C ARG A 310 -0.19 5.51 -15.61
N PHE A 311 -0.76 5.78 -14.44
CA PHE A 311 -0.40 5.15 -13.17
C PHE A 311 -1.65 4.70 -12.44
N CYS A 312 -1.70 3.45 -11.93
CA CYS A 312 -2.87 2.88 -11.26
C CYS A 312 -4.20 3.18 -11.99
N LYS A 313 -4.21 3.06 -13.33
CA LYS A 313 -5.37 3.29 -14.21
C LYS A 313 -5.81 4.76 -14.37
N ALA A 314 -5.23 5.72 -13.65
CA ALA A 314 -5.41 7.14 -13.93
C ALA A 314 -4.46 7.60 -15.03
N ARG A 315 -4.90 8.57 -15.85
CA ARG A 315 -4.10 9.20 -16.90
C ARG A 315 -3.67 10.59 -16.44
N PHE A 316 -2.39 10.82 -16.41
CA PHE A 316 -1.77 12.10 -16.10
C PHE A 316 -1.31 12.78 -17.38
N THR A 317 -1.55 14.08 -17.48
CA THR A 317 -1.10 14.91 -18.60
C THR A 317 -0.55 16.21 -18.04
N LEU A 318 0.71 16.50 -18.34
CA LEU A 318 1.35 17.80 -18.06
C LEU A 318 1.14 18.69 -19.28
N THR A 319 0.45 19.81 -19.11
CA THR A 319 0.24 20.80 -20.19
C THR A 319 1.45 21.73 -20.33
N GLU A 320 1.51 22.50 -21.41
CA GLU A 320 2.55 23.51 -21.66
C GLU A 320 2.61 24.56 -20.56
N THR A 321 1.46 24.95 -20.05
CA THR A 321 1.33 25.93 -18.97
C THR A 321 1.60 25.34 -17.56
N GLY A 322 2.08 24.11 -17.44
CA GLY A 322 2.34 23.44 -16.16
C GLY A 322 1.08 22.89 -15.46
N LYS A 323 -0.12 23.05 -16.04
CA LYS A 323 -1.33 22.48 -15.49
C LYS A 323 -1.30 20.95 -15.59
N ILE A 324 -1.55 20.26 -14.49
CA ILE A 324 -1.59 18.79 -14.43
C ILE A 324 -3.03 18.32 -14.46
N LYS A 325 -3.42 17.68 -15.56
CA LYS A 325 -4.74 17.04 -15.73
C LYS A 325 -4.65 15.58 -15.32
N VAL A 326 -5.59 15.14 -14.48
CA VAL A 326 -5.71 13.72 -14.08
C VAL A 326 -7.11 13.25 -14.48
N ASN A 327 -7.16 12.22 -15.29
CA ASN A 327 -8.43 11.67 -15.79
C ASN A 327 -8.55 10.18 -15.41
N GLY A 328 -9.77 9.76 -15.11
CA GLY A 328 -10.07 8.35 -14.93
C GLY A 328 -9.94 7.52 -16.21
N SER A 329 -10.09 6.20 -16.11
CA SER A 329 -10.00 5.30 -17.26
C SER A 329 -11.14 5.55 -18.27
N ARG A 330 -10.80 5.63 -19.57
CA ARG A 330 -11.82 5.69 -20.66
C ARG A 330 -12.73 4.45 -20.66
N ASP A 331 -12.17 3.29 -20.34
CA ASP A 331 -12.92 2.03 -20.27
C ASP A 331 -13.91 1.98 -19.10
N GLY A 332 -13.77 2.88 -18.13
CA GLY A 332 -14.70 3.03 -17.00
C GLY A 332 -16.12 3.36 -17.47
N VAL A 333 -16.27 4.29 -18.40
CA VAL A 333 -17.59 4.69 -18.95
C VAL A 333 -18.22 3.54 -19.73
N LYS A 334 -17.41 2.83 -20.57
CA LYS A 334 -17.91 1.67 -21.32
C LYS A 334 -18.43 0.57 -20.39
N ARG A 335 -17.69 0.27 -19.30
CA ARG A 335 -18.11 -0.72 -18.29
C ARG A 335 -19.34 -0.25 -17.53
N ALA A 336 -19.37 1.01 -17.10
CA ALA A 336 -20.53 1.59 -16.42
C ALA A 336 -21.79 1.49 -17.28
N ARG A 337 -21.68 1.79 -18.58
CA ARG A 337 -22.78 1.62 -19.56
C ARG A 337 -23.30 0.18 -19.61
N ARG A 338 -22.39 -0.81 -19.73
CA ARG A 338 -22.77 -2.23 -19.75
C ARG A 338 -23.46 -2.64 -18.45
N LYS A 339 -22.95 -2.16 -17.32
CA LYS A 339 -23.48 -2.49 -16.00
C LYS A 339 -24.84 -1.85 -15.76
N LEU A 340 -25.06 -0.60 -16.19
CA LEU A 340 -26.37 0.06 -16.11
C LEU A 340 -27.43 -0.65 -16.95
N LYS A 341 -27.07 -1.11 -18.17
CA LYS A 341 -27.98 -1.90 -19.00
C LYS A 341 -28.33 -3.24 -18.34
N LEU A 342 -27.35 -3.91 -17.72
CA LEU A 342 -27.58 -5.14 -16.96
C LEU A 342 -28.51 -4.87 -15.77
N PHE A 343 -28.25 -3.84 -14.99
CA PHE A 343 -29.04 -3.46 -13.84
C PHE A 343 -30.50 -3.10 -14.20
N HIS A 344 -30.69 -2.44 -15.34
CA HIS A 344 -32.04 -2.14 -15.85
C HIS A 344 -32.82 -3.44 -16.18
N ARG A 345 -32.15 -4.43 -16.80
CA ARG A 345 -32.76 -5.74 -17.05
C ARG A 345 -33.09 -6.45 -15.73
N GLU A 346 -32.12 -6.53 -14.80
CA GLU A 346 -32.32 -7.17 -13.48
C GLU A 346 -33.40 -6.47 -12.65
N PHE A 347 -33.54 -5.16 -12.77
CA PHE A 347 -34.61 -4.38 -12.13
C PHE A 347 -35.97 -4.75 -12.70
N LYS A 348 -36.11 -4.82 -14.03
CA LYS A 348 -37.35 -5.28 -14.68
C LYS A 348 -37.75 -6.70 -14.31
N GLU A 349 -36.76 -7.55 -14.05
CA GLU A 349 -36.96 -8.94 -13.60
C GLU A 349 -37.16 -9.05 -12.08
N GLY A 350 -37.25 -7.95 -11.34
CA GLY A 350 -37.42 -7.96 -9.87
C GLY A 350 -36.16 -8.46 -9.07
N LYS A 351 -35.04 -8.70 -9.76
CA LYS A 351 -33.81 -9.25 -9.17
C LYS A 351 -32.92 -8.19 -8.51
N ARG A 352 -33.23 -6.90 -8.70
CA ARG A 352 -32.45 -5.79 -8.18
C ARG A 352 -33.34 -4.63 -7.77
N SER A 353 -33.01 -4.00 -6.64
CA SER A 353 -33.70 -2.80 -6.17
C SER A 353 -33.22 -1.55 -6.89
N PHE A 354 -34.07 -0.50 -6.94
CA PHE A 354 -33.67 0.80 -7.46
C PHE A 354 -32.58 1.45 -6.60
N PHE A 355 -32.62 1.20 -5.29
CA PHE A 355 -31.60 1.65 -4.34
C PHE A 355 -30.18 1.15 -4.71
N ASP A 356 -30.02 -0.10 -5.13
CA ASP A 356 -28.73 -0.65 -5.58
C ASP A 356 -28.17 0.10 -6.80
N ILE A 357 -29.09 0.57 -7.69
CA ILE A 357 -28.76 1.30 -8.89
C ILE A 357 -28.28 2.72 -8.54
N GLU A 358 -28.99 3.38 -7.64
CA GLU A 358 -28.60 4.71 -7.14
C GLU A 358 -27.27 4.66 -6.41
N GLN A 359 -27.06 3.70 -5.51
CA GLN A 359 -25.75 3.50 -4.85
C GLN A 359 -24.62 3.30 -5.87
N TYR A 360 -24.88 2.51 -6.91
CA TYR A 360 -23.90 2.35 -7.97
C TYR A 360 -23.60 3.67 -8.68
N MET A 361 -24.62 4.46 -9.00
CA MET A 361 -24.44 5.78 -9.64
C MET A 361 -23.73 6.78 -8.74
N GLU A 362 -23.98 6.77 -7.44
CA GLU A 362 -23.23 7.60 -6.49
C GLU A 362 -21.75 7.20 -6.42
N CYS A 363 -21.44 5.91 -6.32
CA CYS A 363 -20.06 5.42 -6.37
C CYS A 363 -19.34 5.85 -7.66
N GLN A 364 -20.00 5.76 -8.82
CA GLN A 364 -19.43 6.22 -10.09
C GLN A 364 -19.27 7.75 -10.12
N SER A 365 -20.23 8.49 -9.57
CA SER A 365 -20.18 9.95 -9.50
C SER A 365 -19.01 10.40 -8.61
N ALA A 366 -18.85 9.82 -7.44
CA ALA A 366 -17.72 10.06 -6.53
C ALA A 366 -16.37 9.79 -7.21
N TYR A 367 -16.28 8.67 -7.94
CA TYR A 367 -15.05 8.33 -8.69
C TYR A 367 -14.66 9.41 -9.69
N TYR A 368 -15.61 9.91 -10.52
CA TYR A 368 -15.30 10.93 -11.53
C TYR A 368 -15.10 12.33 -10.92
N ARG A 369 -15.82 12.69 -9.82
CA ARG A 369 -15.57 13.93 -9.07
C ARG A 369 -14.16 14.00 -8.54
N ASN A 370 -13.61 12.90 -8.04
CA ASN A 370 -12.24 12.84 -7.52
C ASN A 370 -11.16 13.15 -8.58
N PHE A 371 -11.48 13.05 -9.86
CA PHE A 371 -10.60 13.41 -10.97
C PHE A 371 -10.95 14.77 -11.60
N ASN A 372 -11.95 15.51 -11.08
CA ASN A 372 -12.54 16.68 -11.74
C ASN A 372 -12.95 16.38 -13.21
N ASP A 373 -13.39 15.13 -13.47
CA ASP A 373 -13.72 14.64 -14.81
C ASP A 373 -15.24 14.83 -15.09
N HIS A 374 -15.65 16.11 -15.02
CA HIS A 374 -17.07 16.49 -15.14
C HIS A 374 -17.69 16.03 -16.47
N GLY A 375 -16.92 16.08 -17.57
CA GLY A 375 -17.43 15.66 -18.87
C GLY A 375 -17.82 14.18 -18.93
N ARG A 376 -17.04 13.28 -18.25
CA ARG A 376 -17.41 11.86 -18.15
C ARG A 376 -18.55 11.62 -17.18
N LEU A 377 -18.59 12.35 -16.07
CA LEU A 377 -19.69 12.29 -15.12
C LEU A 377 -21.00 12.69 -15.79
N LEU A 378 -21.01 13.79 -16.53
CA LEU A 378 -22.21 14.27 -17.26
C LEU A 378 -22.70 13.24 -18.28
N ARG A 379 -21.78 12.66 -19.08
CA ARG A 379 -22.11 11.58 -20.03
C ARG A 379 -22.73 10.36 -19.34
N LEU A 380 -22.20 9.97 -18.17
CA LEU A 380 -22.72 8.84 -17.42
C LEU A 380 -24.10 9.13 -16.84
N ARG A 381 -24.34 10.36 -16.33
CA ARG A 381 -25.64 10.78 -15.83
C ARG A 381 -26.69 10.83 -16.95
N ARG A 382 -26.36 11.42 -18.10
CA ARG A 382 -27.26 11.42 -19.28
C ARG A 382 -27.63 10.00 -19.69
N LEU A 383 -26.67 9.09 -19.69
CA LEU A 383 -26.92 7.69 -20.01
C LEU A 383 -27.81 6.99 -18.97
N TYR A 384 -27.59 7.26 -17.68
CA TYR A 384 -28.44 6.75 -16.61
C TYR A 384 -29.89 7.21 -16.78
N HIS A 385 -30.10 8.52 -17.00
CA HIS A 385 -31.41 9.06 -17.24
C HIS A 385 -32.08 8.47 -18.50
N ALA A 386 -31.34 8.31 -19.59
CA ALA A 386 -31.87 7.70 -20.81
C ALA A 386 -32.28 6.23 -20.63
N ILE A 387 -31.59 5.47 -19.78
CA ILE A 387 -31.89 4.06 -19.55
C ILE A 387 -33.08 3.88 -18.58
N PHE A 388 -33.16 4.68 -17.52
CA PHE A 388 -34.12 4.44 -16.45
C PHE A 388 -35.37 5.37 -16.51
N PHE A 389 -35.26 6.51 -17.17
CA PHE A 389 -36.34 7.54 -17.20
C PHE A 389 -36.76 7.96 -18.61
N GLY A 390 -36.44 7.17 -19.62
CA GLY A 390 -36.97 7.35 -20.97
C GLY A 390 -36.61 8.65 -21.67
N GLY A 391 -35.38 9.15 -21.54
CA GLY A 391 -34.85 10.23 -22.39
C GLY A 391 -35.46 11.60 -22.19
N ALA A 392 -36.12 11.89 -21.06
CA ALA A 392 -36.54 13.24 -20.72
C ALA A 392 -35.33 14.18 -20.76
N LYS A 393 -35.40 15.27 -21.54
CA LYS A 393 -34.36 16.30 -21.68
C LYS A 393 -33.92 16.74 -20.28
N CYS A 394 -32.62 16.64 -19.96
CA CYS A 394 -32.06 17.24 -18.76
C CYS A 394 -32.37 18.72 -18.76
N ILE A 395 -33.35 19.14 -17.97
CA ILE A 395 -33.62 20.54 -17.65
C ILE A 395 -32.39 21.07 -16.93
N GLY A 396 -31.95 22.26 -17.32
CA GLY A 396 -30.71 22.88 -16.94
C GLY A 396 -30.47 22.93 -15.41
N SER A 397 -29.22 22.92 -15.03
CA SER A 397 -28.75 23.11 -13.67
C SER A 397 -29.23 24.44 -13.08
N SER A 398 -30.34 24.45 -12.37
CA SER A 398 -30.63 25.51 -11.41
C SER A 398 -29.82 25.19 -10.15
N LYS A 399 -28.92 26.08 -9.78
CA LYS A 399 -28.32 26.18 -8.46
C LYS A 399 -29.44 26.52 -7.45
N THR A 400 -29.90 25.54 -6.74
CA THR A 400 -30.57 25.74 -5.46
C THR A 400 -30.20 24.61 -4.57
N GLU A 401 -29.29 24.90 -3.63
CA GLU A 401 -29.08 24.09 -2.44
C GLU A 401 -30.36 24.16 -1.59
N PRO A 402 -30.92 23.06 -1.10
CA PRO A 402 -31.92 23.11 -0.06
C PRO A 402 -31.23 23.45 1.27
N THR A 403 -31.57 24.60 1.81
CA THR A 403 -31.36 24.99 3.21
C THR A 403 -32.09 23.96 4.08
N LEU A 404 -31.37 23.26 4.93
CA LEU A 404 -31.96 22.45 6.01
C LEU A 404 -32.46 23.43 7.08
N ALA A 405 -33.75 23.40 7.34
CA ALA A 405 -34.36 23.87 8.58
C ALA A 405 -34.41 22.69 9.56
#